data_1fbee82ba7361ca2646dc6a2d9e952c1
#
_entry.id   1fbee82ba7361ca2646dc6a2d9e952c1
#
_cell.length_a   1.000
_cell.length_b   1.000
_cell.length_c   1.000
_cell.angle_alpha   90.00
_cell.angle_beta   90.00
_cell.angle_gamma   90.00
#
_symmetry.space_group_name_H-M   'P 1'
#
loop_
_entity.id
_entity.type
_entity.pdbx_description
1 polymer ?
#
loop_
_entity_poly.entity_id
_entity_poly.type
_entity_poly.pdbx_seq_one_letter_code
_entity_poly.pdbx_strand_id
1 'polypeptide(L)'
;MALFVITFSLLTLQGQEAADVLIYGNIKDHFSRKKLEGVTVKVTQDGKPFDSQVVSGSGKYEFFLPLNHIYTIAFEKTGMVSKFFELNSKNIPAEDLRGGFSMPADVSLFDTMENVDFTLLKDPIGKAKYEPTRGGMEWDMEYTNRMLSEIARLMREVEKAVADEGKKEDAVAAAALKLEEDYKKLMATGNADMTKKSYESAMNNFKGAMELKPGDAPAKTKYDEAKKKYDEDATAREREKNYLAFIDDADNAFKAKNWQEAIGNYDGALGVKPGEKYPTDQKRLAKAEWDKEK
;
A
#
# COMPACT_ATOMS: atom_id res chain seq x y z
N MET A 1 -32.86 -49.83 37.22
CA MET A 1 -33.02 -48.95 36.08
C MET A 1 -31.97 -47.85 36.20
N ALA A 2 -30.82 -47.99 35.54
CA ALA A 2 -29.73 -47.04 35.62
C ALA A 2 -29.77 -46.14 34.35
N LEU A 3 -29.94 -44.84 34.58
CA LEU A 3 -30.02 -43.83 33.54
C LEU A 3 -28.58 -43.41 33.18
N PHE A 4 -28.14 -43.74 31.95
CA PHE A 4 -26.83 -43.33 31.41
C PHE A 4 -27.02 -41.96 30.76
N VAL A 5 -26.46 -40.92 31.36
CA VAL A 5 -26.41 -39.58 30.79
C VAL A 5 -25.14 -39.49 29.90
N ILE A 6 -25.33 -39.49 28.58
CA ILE A 6 -24.25 -39.26 27.63
C ILE A 6 -24.12 -37.75 27.46
N THR A 7 -23.08 -37.16 28.05
CA THR A 7 -22.68 -35.75 27.78
C THR A 7 -21.98 -35.69 26.44
N PHE A 8 -22.65 -35.11 25.46
CA PHE A 8 -22.07 -34.78 24.15
C PHE A 8 -21.27 -33.49 24.32
N SER A 9 -19.96 -33.60 24.40
CA SER A 9 -19.07 -32.45 24.34
C SER A 9 -19.05 -31.94 22.89
N LEU A 10 -19.74 -30.82 22.64
CA LEU A 10 -19.52 -30.06 21.40
C LEU A 10 -18.09 -29.46 21.42
N LEU A 11 -17.18 -30.11 20.70
CA LEU A 11 -15.96 -29.45 20.29
C LEU A 11 -16.37 -28.37 19.25
N THR A 12 -16.42 -27.13 19.68
CA THR A 12 -16.43 -26.01 18.75
C THR A 12 -15.05 -25.97 18.08
N LEU A 13 -14.97 -26.51 16.85
CA LEU A 13 -13.88 -26.19 15.94
C LEU A 13 -14.00 -24.70 15.68
N GLN A 14 -13.22 -23.88 16.39
CA GLN A 14 -12.95 -22.52 15.94
C GLN A 14 -12.11 -22.67 14.68
N GLY A 15 -12.77 -22.64 13.53
CA GLY A 15 -12.11 -22.45 12.26
C GLY A 15 -11.36 -21.14 12.34
N GLN A 16 -10.05 -21.21 12.44
CA GLN A 16 -9.18 -20.07 12.23
C GLN A 16 -9.46 -19.64 10.80
N GLU A 17 -10.12 -18.48 10.61
CA GLU A 17 -10.29 -17.92 9.28
C GLU A 17 -8.90 -17.85 8.67
N ALA A 18 -8.73 -18.55 7.54
CA ALA A 18 -7.46 -18.53 6.82
C ALA A 18 -7.19 -17.07 6.43
N ALA A 19 -6.04 -16.56 6.81
CA ALA A 19 -5.65 -15.22 6.43
C ALA A 19 -5.42 -15.18 4.91
N ASP A 20 -6.01 -14.20 4.24
CA ASP A 20 -5.94 -14.02 2.79
C ASP A 20 -5.24 -12.71 2.42
N VAL A 21 -4.80 -12.61 1.17
CA VAL A 21 -4.48 -11.33 0.54
C VAL A 21 -5.68 -10.91 -0.31
N LEU A 22 -6.30 -9.79 0.04
CA LEU A 22 -7.25 -9.11 -0.83
C LEU A 22 -6.48 -8.32 -1.89
N ILE A 23 -6.48 -8.79 -3.14
CA ILE A 23 -5.97 -8.04 -4.28
C ILE A 23 -7.13 -7.40 -5.04
N TYR A 24 -7.06 -6.09 -5.29
CA TYR A 24 -8.14 -5.36 -5.94
C TYR A 24 -7.61 -4.16 -6.72
N GLY A 25 -8.40 -3.68 -7.67
CA GLY A 25 -8.02 -2.51 -8.44
C GLY A 25 -8.98 -2.14 -9.54
N ASN A 26 -8.57 -1.20 -10.37
CA ASN A 26 -9.29 -0.74 -11.53
C ASN A 26 -8.54 -1.07 -12.80
N ILE A 27 -9.28 -1.40 -13.85
CA ILE A 27 -8.74 -1.64 -15.18
C ILE A 27 -9.23 -0.52 -16.10
N LYS A 28 -8.28 0.13 -16.78
CA LYS A 28 -8.54 1.27 -17.64
C LYS A 28 -7.87 1.09 -19.00
N ASP A 29 -8.42 1.71 -20.00
CA ASP A 29 -7.71 1.94 -21.26
C ASP A 29 -6.55 2.93 -21.02
N HIS A 30 -5.38 2.62 -21.53
CA HIS A 30 -4.18 3.41 -21.28
C HIS A 30 -4.28 4.83 -21.83
N PHE A 31 -4.84 4.99 -23.04
CA PHE A 31 -4.90 6.26 -23.74
C PHE A 31 -6.11 7.10 -23.32
N SER A 32 -7.29 6.53 -23.40
CA SER A 32 -8.53 7.24 -23.07
C SER A 32 -8.79 7.39 -21.57
N ARG A 33 -8.07 6.63 -20.72
CA ARG A 33 -8.27 6.52 -19.27
C ARG A 33 -9.65 6.06 -18.86
N LYS A 34 -10.48 5.66 -19.81
CA LYS A 34 -11.80 5.11 -19.53
C LYS A 34 -11.68 3.74 -18.88
N LYS A 35 -12.62 3.44 -18.01
CA LYS A 35 -12.75 2.10 -17.42
C LYS A 35 -13.01 1.07 -18.52
N LEU A 36 -12.36 -0.08 -18.40
CA LEU A 36 -12.53 -1.20 -19.34
C LEU A 36 -13.48 -2.22 -18.73
N GLU A 37 -14.49 -2.59 -19.51
CA GLU A 37 -15.34 -3.75 -19.28
C GLU A 37 -14.91 -4.93 -20.18
N GLY A 38 -15.34 -6.14 -19.84
CA GLY A 38 -15.06 -7.32 -20.64
C GLY A 38 -13.60 -7.78 -20.61
N VAL A 39 -12.81 -7.26 -19.68
CA VAL A 39 -11.48 -7.81 -19.39
C VAL A 39 -11.65 -9.08 -18.57
N THR A 40 -11.03 -10.16 -19.00
CA THR A 40 -10.92 -11.37 -18.19
C THR A 40 -9.69 -11.27 -17.32
N VAL A 41 -9.88 -11.25 -16.01
CA VAL A 41 -8.79 -11.37 -15.03
C VAL A 41 -8.69 -12.83 -14.63
N LYS A 42 -7.55 -13.45 -14.91
CA LYS A 42 -7.27 -14.85 -14.58
C LYS A 42 -6.25 -14.92 -13.46
N VAL A 43 -6.52 -15.70 -12.44
CA VAL A 43 -5.62 -15.98 -11.34
C VAL A 43 -5.13 -17.41 -11.43
N THR A 44 -3.82 -17.61 -11.42
CA THR A 44 -3.21 -18.93 -11.22
C THR A 44 -2.54 -18.96 -9.84
N GLN A 45 -2.61 -20.11 -9.19
CA GLN A 45 -1.96 -20.40 -7.92
C GLN A 45 -0.92 -21.51 -8.13
N ASP A 46 0.32 -21.23 -7.83
CA ASP A 46 1.45 -22.16 -8.03
C ASP A 46 1.46 -22.78 -9.46
N GLY A 47 1.16 -21.95 -10.48
CA GLY A 47 1.12 -22.33 -11.88
C GLY A 47 -0.14 -23.07 -12.35
N LYS A 48 -1.17 -23.23 -11.49
CA LYS A 48 -2.44 -23.88 -11.86
C LYS A 48 -3.59 -22.86 -11.84
N PRO A 49 -4.61 -23.01 -12.70
CA PRO A 49 -5.79 -22.16 -12.63
C PRO A 49 -6.40 -22.18 -11.23
N PHE A 50 -6.73 -21.00 -10.69
CA PHE A 50 -7.31 -20.85 -9.37
C PHE A 50 -8.68 -20.16 -9.43
N ASP A 51 -8.73 -18.96 -10.03
CA ASP A 51 -9.96 -18.17 -10.13
C ASP A 51 -9.96 -17.30 -11.37
N SER A 52 -11.12 -16.75 -11.75
CA SER A 52 -11.23 -15.80 -12.85
C SER A 52 -12.46 -14.92 -12.71
N GLN A 53 -12.35 -13.67 -13.17
CA GLN A 53 -13.43 -12.71 -13.20
C GLN A 53 -13.49 -12.02 -14.55
N VAL A 54 -14.70 -11.88 -15.10
CA VAL A 54 -14.94 -10.96 -16.22
C VAL A 54 -15.38 -9.62 -15.66
N VAL A 55 -14.61 -8.58 -15.95
CA VAL A 55 -14.80 -7.25 -15.40
C VAL A 55 -16.01 -6.57 -16.04
N SER A 56 -16.91 -6.06 -15.22
CA SER A 56 -18.09 -5.27 -15.63
C SER A 56 -17.72 -3.84 -16.02
N GLY A 57 -18.70 -3.03 -16.45
CA GLY A 57 -18.54 -1.62 -16.77
C GLY A 57 -17.98 -0.73 -15.63
N SER A 58 -17.94 -1.25 -14.39
CA SER A 58 -17.26 -0.57 -13.28
C SER A 58 -15.74 -0.52 -13.44
N GLY A 59 -15.17 -1.42 -14.26
CA GLY A 59 -13.73 -1.56 -14.43
C GLY A 59 -13.01 -2.12 -13.21
N LYS A 60 -13.72 -2.65 -12.21
CA LYS A 60 -13.16 -3.13 -10.95
C LYS A 60 -12.99 -4.64 -10.95
N TYR A 61 -11.95 -5.08 -10.26
CA TYR A 61 -11.72 -6.48 -9.94
C TYR A 61 -11.27 -6.64 -8.49
N GLU A 62 -11.54 -7.80 -7.91
CA GLU A 62 -11.05 -8.17 -6.59
C GLU A 62 -10.98 -9.69 -6.45
N PHE A 63 -9.96 -10.18 -5.72
CA PHE A 63 -9.80 -11.58 -5.37
C PHE A 63 -9.29 -11.71 -3.95
N PHE A 64 -9.79 -12.72 -3.23
CA PHE A 64 -9.27 -13.17 -1.95
C PHE A 64 -8.35 -14.36 -2.21
N LEU A 65 -7.08 -14.20 -1.92
CA LEU A 65 -6.02 -15.16 -2.25
C LEU A 65 -5.45 -15.77 -0.96
N PRO A 66 -5.66 -17.06 -0.70
CA PRO A 66 -5.05 -17.75 0.43
C PRO A 66 -3.54 -17.51 0.53
N LEU A 67 -3.02 -17.39 1.75
CA LEU A 67 -1.59 -17.19 1.96
C LEU A 67 -0.78 -18.45 1.66
N ASN A 68 0.55 -18.29 1.62
CA ASN A 68 1.54 -19.34 1.38
C ASN A 68 1.59 -19.90 -0.05
N HIS A 69 1.20 -19.10 -1.04
CA HIS A 69 1.22 -19.44 -2.45
C HIS A 69 1.92 -18.36 -3.30
N ILE A 70 2.24 -18.72 -4.54
CA ILE A 70 2.64 -17.77 -5.58
C ILE A 70 1.49 -17.66 -6.58
N TYR A 71 1.07 -16.42 -6.83
CA TYR A 71 -0.01 -16.12 -7.74
C TYR A 71 0.49 -15.37 -8.96
N THR A 72 -0.10 -15.69 -10.12
CA THR A 72 -0.03 -14.84 -11.31
C THR A 72 -1.43 -14.30 -11.58
N ILE A 73 -1.55 -12.99 -11.67
CA ILE A 73 -2.80 -12.30 -11.95
C ILE A 73 -2.67 -11.69 -13.34
N ALA A 74 -3.37 -12.27 -14.33
CA ALA A 74 -3.29 -11.91 -15.74
C ALA A 74 -4.57 -11.18 -16.18
N PHE A 75 -4.39 -10.16 -16.99
CA PHE A 75 -5.44 -9.30 -17.55
C PHE A 75 -5.45 -9.45 -19.06
N GLU A 76 -6.56 -9.99 -19.58
CA GLU A 76 -6.71 -10.32 -21.00
C GLU A 76 -8.00 -9.71 -21.55
N LYS A 77 -7.89 -9.10 -22.73
CA LYS A 77 -9.04 -8.66 -23.51
C LYS A 77 -8.74 -8.80 -24.98
N THR A 78 -9.71 -9.30 -25.77
CA THR A 78 -9.55 -9.43 -27.21
C THR A 78 -9.19 -8.10 -27.85
N GLY A 79 -8.16 -8.10 -28.70
CA GLY A 79 -7.64 -6.90 -29.37
C GLY A 79 -6.68 -6.06 -28.52
N MET A 80 -6.49 -6.39 -27.25
CA MET A 80 -5.58 -5.66 -26.36
C MET A 80 -4.38 -6.51 -25.97
N VAL A 81 -3.29 -5.83 -25.60
CA VAL A 81 -2.08 -6.49 -25.11
C VAL A 81 -2.31 -6.96 -23.69
N SER A 82 -2.14 -8.26 -23.48
CA SER A 82 -2.26 -8.89 -22.15
C SER A 82 -1.11 -8.47 -21.24
N LYS A 83 -1.41 -8.31 -19.96
CA LYS A 83 -0.43 -8.01 -18.91
C LYS A 83 -0.68 -8.89 -17.70
N PHE A 84 0.36 -9.10 -16.89
CA PHE A 84 0.20 -9.80 -15.63
C PHE A 84 1.23 -9.31 -14.60
N PHE A 85 0.95 -9.57 -13.34
CA PHE A 85 1.91 -9.42 -12.25
C PHE A 85 1.94 -10.67 -11.37
N GLU A 86 2.99 -10.80 -10.59
CA GLU A 86 3.19 -11.89 -9.65
C GLU A 86 3.02 -11.41 -8.21
N LEU A 87 2.39 -12.24 -7.38
CA LEU A 87 2.24 -12.05 -5.96
C LEU A 87 2.78 -13.28 -5.23
N ASN A 88 3.80 -13.10 -4.39
CA ASN A 88 4.35 -14.16 -3.56
C ASN A 88 3.94 -13.94 -2.10
N SER A 89 3.01 -14.76 -1.61
CA SER A 89 2.54 -14.74 -0.22
C SER A 89 3.17 -15.85 0.64
N LYS A 90 4.30 -16.43 0.22
CA LYS A 90 5.03 -17.47 0.97
C LYS A 90 5.92 -16.87 2.06
N ASN A 91 6.19 -17.68 3.08
CA ASN A 91 7.14 -17.38 4.15
C ASN A 91 6.79 -16.14 4.99
N ILE A 92 5.51 -15.86 5.17
CA ILE A 92 5.05 -14.82 6.09
C ILE A 92 5.15 -15.38 7.52
N PRO A 93 5.80 -14.68 8.47
CA PRO A 93 5.87 -15.10 9.86
C PRO A 93 4.49 -15.33 10.47
N ALA A 94 4.34 -16.36 11.30
CA ALA A 94 3.04 -16.71 11.87
C ALA A 94 2.42 -15.59 12.73
N GLU A 95 3.26 -14.80 13.37
CA GLU A 95 2.87 -13.60 14.15
C GLU A 95 2.25 -12.49 13.30
N ASP A 96 2.60 -12.44 12.01
CA ASP A 96 2.16 -11.39 11.07
C ASP A 96 0.91 -11.81 10.26
N LEU A 97 0.45 -13.06 10.40
CA LEU A 97 -0.71 -13.59 9.66
C LEU A 97 -2.06 -13.03 10.13
N ARG A 98 -2.10 -12.30 11.23
CA ARG A 98 -3.36 -11.85 11.84
C ARG A 98 -4.01 -10.74 11.01
N GLY A 99 -5.26 -10.98 10.61
CA GLY A 99 -6.10 -9.98 9.91
C GLY A 99 -5.94 -9.94 8.39
N GLY A 100 -5.09 -10.79 7.80
CA GLY A 100 -4.85 -10.82 6.37
C GLY A 100 -4.16 -9.56 5.85
N PHE A 101 -4.07 -9.46 4.51
CA PHE A 101 -3.43 -8.32 3.84
C PHE A 101 -4.34 -7.75 2.76
N SER A 102 -4.14 -6.49 2.40
CA SER A 102 -4.78 -5.90 1.23
C SER A 102 -3.75 -5.21 0.35
N MET A 103 -3.91 -5.35 -0.96
CA MET A 103 -2.98 -4.80 -1.92
C MET A 103 -3.72 -4.21 -3.12
N PRO A 104 -3.72 -2.89 -3.31
CA PRO A 104 -4.27 -2.26 -4.49
C PRO A 104 -3.34 -2.43 -5.70
N ALA A 105 -3.92 -2.75 -6.87
CA ALA A 105 -3.20 -2.92 -8.12
C ALA A 105 -4.04 -2.44 -9.31
N ASP A 106 -3.91 -1.19 -9.69
CA ASP A 106 -4.54 -0.66 -10.90
C ASP A 106 -3.75 -1.07 -12.14
N VAL A 107 -4.47 -1.46 -13.19
CA VAL A 107 -3.87 -1.91 -14.47
C VAL A 107 -4.45 -1.10 -15.62
N SER A 108 -3.61 -0.73 -16.58
CA SER A 108 -4.04 -0.18 -17.86
C SER A 108 -3.69 -1.13 -19.01
N LEU A 109 -4.65 -1.38 -19.89
CA LEU A 109 -4.45 -2.11 -21.13
C LEU A 109 -4.50 -1.15 -22.33
N PHE A 110 -3.98 -1.58 -23.45
CA PHE A 110 -4.00 -0.85 -24.71
C PHE A 110 -4.08 -1.85 -25.88
N ASP A 111 -4.52 -1.37 -27.04
CA ASP A 111 -4.73 -2.19 -28.21
C ASP A 111 -3.42 -2.78 -28.76
N THR A 112 -3.49 -3.98 -29.34
CA THR A 112 -2.38 -4.57 -30.09
C THR A 112 -2.13 -3.78 -31.38
N MET A 113 -0.86 -3.71 -31.81
CA MET A 113 -0.44 -3.05 -33.05
C MET A 113 0.49 -3.94 -33.85
N GLU A 114 0.31 -3.97 -35.17
CA GLU A 114 1.01 -4.91 -36.04
C GLU A 114 2.54 -4.72 -36.06
N ASN A 115 3.03 -3.51 -35.87
CA ASN A 115 4.46 -3.16 -36.01
C ASN A 115 5.15 -2.87 -34.69
N VAL A 116 4.59 -3.31 -33.58
CA VAL A 116 5.18 -3.10 -32.24
C VAL A 116 5.46 -4.44 -31.58
N ASP A 117 6.68 -4.60 -31.09
CA ASP A 117 7.09 -5.80 -30.33
C ASP A 117 6.67 -5.70 -28.85
N PHE A 118 5.71 -6.53 -28.48
CA PHE A 118 5.21 -6.63 -27.10
C PHE A 118 5.88 -7.75 -26.29
N THR A 119 7.01 -8.28 -26.73
CA THR A 119 7.72 -9.39 -26.04
C THR A 119 8.05 -9.04 -24.58
N LEU A 120 8.35 -7.79 -24.29
CA LEU A 120 8.56 -7.29 -22.94
C LEU A 120 7.39 -7.64 -21.98
N LEU A 121 6.16 -7.61 -22.46
CA LEU A 121 4.96 -7.85 -21.65
C LEU A 121 4.64 -9.35 -21.45
N LYS A 122 5.51 -10.24 -21.94
CA LYS A 122 5.55 -11.66 -21.53
C LYS A 122 6.20 -11.84 -20.16
N ASP A 123 6.87 -10.80 -19.65
CA ASP A 123 7.36 -10.74 -18.28
C ASP A 123 6.32 -10.03 -17.38
N PRO A 124 6.31 -10.31 -16.08
CA PRO A 124 5.43 -9.62 -15.13
C PRO A 124 5.64 -8.11 -15.16
N ILE A 125 4.56 -7.32 -15.21
CA ILE A 125 4.66 -5.85 -15.10
C ILE A 125 5.03 -5.37 -13.69
N GLY A 126 4.93 -6.25 -12.70
CA GLY A 126 5.32 -6.01 -11.32
C GLY A 126 5.40 -7.32 -10.56
N LYS A 127 6.16 -7.33 -9.48
CA LYS A 127 6.25 -8.42 -8.53
C LYS A 127 6.00 -7.91 -7.14
N ALA A 128 5.21 -8.65 -6.36
CA ALA A 128 4.90 -8.30 -4.99
C ALA A 128 5.24 -9.45 -4.05
N LYS A 129 5.65 -9.12 -2.85
CA LYS A 129 5.98 -10.08 -1.79
C LYS A 129 5.71 -9.48 -0.41
N TYR A 130 5.71 -10.32 0.59
CA TYR A 130 5.70 -9.85 1.97
C TYR A 130 7.03 -9.16 2.32
N GLU A 131 6.94 -7.99 2.96
CA GLU A 131 8.09 -7.21 3.41
C GLU A 131 8.07 -7.09 4.95
N PRO A 132 8.93 -7.85 5.64
CA PRO A 132 8.91 -7.92 7.12
C PRO A 132 9.10 -6.57 7.80
N THR A 133 9.92 -5.68 7.22
CA THR A 133 10.18 -4.35 7.81
C THR A 133 8.96 -3.43 7.80
N ARG A 134 7.96 -3.75 6.96
CA ARG A 134 6.70 -3.01 6.83
C ARG A 134 5.50 -3.79 7.35
N GLY A 135 5.66 -5.08 7.62
CA GLY A 135 4.60 -5.96 8.07
C GLY A 135 3.46 -6.10 7.07
N GLY A 136 3.74 -6.02 5.75
CA GLY A 136 2.73 -6.01 4.71
C GLY A 136 3.18 -6.55 3.36
N MET A 137 2.22 -6.68 2.45
CA MET A 137 2.50 -7.01 1.05
C MET A 137 2.98 -5.75 0.33
N GLU A 138 4.15 -5.82 -0.30
CA GLU A 138 4.78 -4.69 -0.97
C GLU A 138 5.24 -5.06 -2.38
N TRP A 139 5.23 -4.06 -3.27
CA TRP A 139 5.85 -4.22 -4.58
C TRP A 139 7.37 -4.28 -4.45
N ASP A 140 7.99 -5.21 -5.18
CA ASP A 140 9.44 -5.17 -5.43
C ASP A 140 9.75 -3.94 -6.27
N MET A 141 10.17 -2.88 -5.60
CA MET A 141 10.36 -1.57 -6.23
C MET A 141 11.53 -1.55 -7.21
N GLU A 142 12.56 -2.37 -7.00
CA GLU A 142 13.68 -2.47 -7.94
C GLU A 142 13.20 -3.08 -9.27
N TYR A 143 12.52 -4.22 -9.19
CA TYR A 143 11.92 -4.87 -10.36
C TYR A 143 10.88 -3.96 -11.04
N THR A 144 9.97 -3.41 -10.25
CA THR A 144 8.83 -2.63 -10.75
C THR A 144 9.29 -1.35 -11.43
N ASN A 145 10.26 -0.61 -10.87
CA ASN A 145 10.79 0.61 -11.48
C ASN A 145 11.53 0.33 -12.78
N ARG A 146 12.30 -0.77 -12.85
CA ARG A 146 12.94 -1.20 -14.09
C ARG A 146 11.89 -1.52 -15.15
N MET A 147 10.89 -2.32 -14.81
CA MET A 147 9.82 -2.69 -15.73
C MET A 147 9.00 -1.48 -16.19
N LEU A 148 8.67 -0.55 -15.29
CA LEU A 148 7.99 0.70 -15.65
C LEU A 148 8.79 1.54 -16.64
N SER A 149 10.12 1.58 -16.49
CA SER A 149 10.99 2.30 -17.41
C SER A 149 11.00 1.68 -18.82
N GLU A 150 11.03 0.35 -18.90
CA GLU A 150 10.95 -0.39 -20.17
C GLU A 150 9.55 -0.26 -20.81
N ILE A 151 8.49 -0.36 -20.01
CA ILE A 151 7.11 -0.12 -20.50
C ILE A 151 6.97 1.32 -21.01
N ALA A 152 7.55 2.31 -20.33
CA ALA A 152 7.51 3.70 -20.80
C ALA A 152 8.24 3.87 -22.16
N ARG A 153 9.30 3.08 -22.41
CA ARG A 153 9.97 3.07 -23.74
C ARG A 153 9.07 2.43 -24.80
N LEU A 154 8.48 1.26 -24.48
CA LEU A 154 7.53 0.59 -25.35
C LEU A 154 6.35 1.49 -25.68
N MET A 155 5.82 2.22 -24.71
CA MET A 155 4.69 3.13 -24.96
C MET A 155 5.04 4.26 -25.92
N ARG A 156 6.27 4.76 -25.94
CA ARG A 156 6.72 5.73 -26.96
C ARG A 156 6.75 5.13 -28.38
N GLU A 157 7.08 3.84 -28.49
CA GLU A 157 7.01 3.14 -29.78
C GLU A 157 5.56 2.95 -30.24
N VAL A 158 4.68 2.61 -29.31
CA VAL A 158 3.23 2.52 -29.55
C VAL A 158 2.65 3.87 -29.99
N GLU A 159 2.98 4.95 -29.29
CA GLU A 159 2.55 6.31 -29.64
C GLU A 159 3.02 6.70 -31.05
N LYS A 160 4.26 6.36 -31.39
CA LYS A 160 4.81 6.60 -32.73
C LYS A 160 4.07 5.79 -33.79
N ALA A 161 3.81 4.51 -33.55
CA ALA A 161 3.07 3.65 -34.49
C ALA A 161 1.64 4.17 -34.72
N VAL A 162 0.99 4.67 -33.66
CA VAL A 162 -0.34 5.33 -33.77
C VAL A 162 -0.28 6.59 -34.63
N ALA A 163 0.77 7.42 -34.47
CA ALA A 163 0.96 8.62 -35.27
C ALA A 163 1.20 8.29 -36.75
N ASP A 164 1.98 7.25 -37.03
CA ASP A 164 2.32 6.83 -38.40
C ASP A 164 1.09 6.24 -39.13
N GLU A 165 0.11 5.70 -38.44
CA GLU A 165 -1.14 5.18 -39.05
C GLU A 165 -2.13 6.28 -39.51
N GLY A 166 -1.84 7.55 -39.26
CA GLY A 166 -2.60 8.71 -39.75
C GLY A 166 -4.08 8.79 -39.33
N LYS A 167 -4.58 7.79 -38.65
CA LYS A 167 -6.01 7.70 -38.27
C LYS A 167 -6.30 8.10 -36.82
N LYS A 168 -5.25 8.38 -36.05
CA LYS A 168 -5.38 8.63 -34.61
C LYS A 168 -4.62 9.88 -34.12
N GLU A 169 -4.13 10.75 -35.02
CA GLU A 169 -3.46 12.00 -34.63
C GLU A 169 -4.29 12.84 -33.65
N ASP A 170 -5.59 12.99 -33.92
CA ASP A 170 -6.51 13.72 -33.03
C ASP A 170 -6.70 13.03 -31.68
N ALA A 171 -6.70 11.69 -31.66
CA ALA A 171 -6.88 10.92 -30.45
C ALA A 171 -5.61 10.94 -29.56
N VAL A 172 -4.42 10.89 -30.18
CA VAL A 172 -3.14 10.99 -29.47
C VAL A 172 -2.92 12.40 -28.94
N ALA A 173 -3.23 13.42 -29.76
CA ALA A 173 -3.18 14.81 -29.31
C ALA A 173 -4.17 15.07 -28.16
N ALA A 174 -5.39 14.55 -28.26
CA ALA A 174 -6.39 14.64 -27.20
C ALA A 174 -5.98 13.85 -25.95
N ALA A 175 -5.37 12.66 -26.12
CA ALA A 175 -4.85 11.87 -25.01
C ALA A 175 -3.64 12.52 -24.35
N ALA A 176 -2.73 13.13 -25.13
CA ALA A 176 -1.59 13.88 -24.61
C ALA A 176 -2.03 15.13 -23.84
N LEU A 177 -3.01 15.86 -24.38
CA LEU A 177 -3.61 17.02 -23.68
C LEU A 177 -4.27 16.59 -22.38
N LYS A 178 -5.03 15.50 -22.41
CA LYS A 178 -5.67 14.96 -21.21
C LYS A 178 -4.66 14.43 -20.19
N LEU A 179 -3.61 13.77 -20.65
CA LEU A 179 -2.51 13.33 -19.79
C LEU A 179 -1.87 14.53 -19.08
N GLU A 180 -1.66 15.61 -19.84
CA GLU A 180 -1.10 16.85 -19.30
C GLU A 180 -2.05 17.52 -18.29
N GLU A 181 -3.33 17.53 -18.59
CA GLU A 181 -4.37 18.05 -17.67
C GLU A 181 -4.45 17.21 -16.39
N ASP A 182 -4.53 15.89 -16.53
CA ASP A 182 -4.57 14.96 -15.40
C ASP A 182 -3.29 15.07 -14.56
N TYR A 183 -2.11 15.18 -15.20
CA TYR A 183 -0.85 15.43 -14.50
C TYR A 183 -0.89 16.73 -13.70
N LYS A 184 -1.28 17.83 -14.32
CA LYS A 184 -1.39 19.14 -13.64
C LYS A 184 -2.38 19.09 -12.47
N LYS A 185 -3.50 18.39 -12.64
CA LYS A 185 -4.49 18.21 -11.59
C LYS A 185 -3.93 17.43 -10.39
N LEU A 186 -3.23 16.32 -10.65
CA LEU A 186 -2.59 15.53 -9.59
C LEU A 186 -1.52 16.34 -8.87
N MET A 187 -0.66 17.06 -9.61
CA MET A 187 0.34 17.92 -9.00
C MET A 187 -0.27 19.04 -8.15
N ALA A 188 -1.34 19.68 -8.64
CA ALA A 188 -2.05 20.72 -7.89
C ALA A 188 -2.72 20.16 -6.64
N THR A 189 -3.39 18.99 -6.75
CA THR A 189 -4.04 18.33 -5.60
C THR A 189 -3.00 17.91 -4.57
N GLY A 190 -1.89 17.30 -5.01
CA GLY A 190 -0.79 16.91 -4.12
C GLY A 190 -0.20 18.11 -3.38
N ASN A 191 0.00 19.25 -4.06
CA ASN A 191 0.47 20.47 -3.40
C ASN A 191 -0.55 21.02 -2.37
N ALA A 192 -1.84 20.97 -2.69
CA ALA A 192 -2.90 21.35 -1.75
C ALA A 192 -2.92 20.44 -0.52
N ASP A 193 -2.72 19.15 -0.72
CA ASP A 193 -2.64 18.16 0.37
C ASP A 193 -1.39 18.36 1.23
N MET A 194 -0.25 18.73 0.65
CA MET A 194 0.94 19.16 1.39
C MET A 194 0.64 20.33 2.33
N THR A 195 -0.09 21.34 1.83
CA THR A 195 -0.50 22.51 2.62
C THR A 195 -1.40 22.13 3.79
N LYS A 196 -2.28 21.13 3.59
CA LYS A 196 -3.19 20.59 4.62
C LYS A 196 -2.50 19.59 5.56
N LYS A 197 -1.22 19.30 5.36
CA LYS A 197 -0.45 18.25 6.06
C LYS A 197 -1.03 16.84 5.87
N SER A 198 -1.80 16.62 4.81
CA SER A 198 -2.31 15.31 4.40
C SER A 198 -1.25 14.59 3.55
N TYR A 199 -0.11 14.28 4.17
CA TYR A 199 1.10 13.85 3.46
C TYR A 199 0.94 12.53 2.70
N GLU A 200 0.18 11.58 3.22
CA GLU A 200 -0.14 10.33 2.54
C GLU A 200 -0.93 10.58 1.25
N SER A 201 -1.96 11.43 1.31
CA SER A 201 -2.74 11.83 0.14
C SER A 201 -1.86 12.57 -0.88
N ALA A 202 -0.98 13.47 -0.42
CA ALA A 202 -0.01 14.14 -1.27
C ALA A 202 0.91 13.17 -1.99
N MET A 203 1.47 12.18 -1.28
CA MET A 203 2.29 11.11 -1.87
C MET A 203 1.53 10.34 -2.95
N ASN A 204 0.27 9.97 -2.69
CA ASN A 204 -0.54 9.24 -3.66
C ASN A 204 -0.80 10.07 -4.93
N ASN A 205 -1.07 11.37 -4.77
CA ASN A 205 -1.26 12.29 -5.90
C ASN A 205 0.04 12.47 -6.70
N PHE A 206 1.19 12.68 -6.05
CA PHE A 206 2.48 12.81 -6.75
C PHE A 206 2.91 11.48 -7.39
N LYS A 207 2.63 10.34 -6.75
CA LYS A 207 2.83 9.03 -7.35
C LYS A 207 1.99 8.86 -8.62
N GLY A 208 0.71 9.22 -8.56
CA GLY A 208 -0.14 9.25 -9.74
C GLY A 208 0.40 10.16 -10.85
N ALA A 209 0.96 11.32 -10.49
CA ALA A 209 1.62 12.22 -11.46
C ALA A 209 2.87 11.57 -12.08
N MET A 210 3.69 10.86 -11.29
CA MET A 210 4.84 10.09 -11.79
C MET A 210 4.42 8.94 -12.71
N GLU A 211 3.29 8.27 -12.41
CA GLU A 211 2.73 7.22 -13.26
C GLU A 211 2.26 7.78 -14.62
N LEU A 212 1.74 9.02 -14.64
CA LEU A 212 1.38 9.71 -15.86
C LEU A 212 2.60 10.17 -16.66
N LYS A 213 3.67 10.60 -15.98
CA LYS A 213 4.92 11.04 -16.59
C LYS A 213 6.12 10.35 -15.96
N PRO A 214 6.42 9.09 -16.38
CA PRO A 214 7.57 8.36 -15.87
C PRO A 214 8.87 9.12 -16.09
N GLY A 215 9.66 9.28 -15.04
CA GLY A 215 10.92 10.03 -15.07
C GLY A 215 10.77 11.54 -14.87
N ASP A 216 9.57 12.03 -14.57
CA ASP A 216 9.36 13.45 -14.27
C ASP A 216 10.01 13.83 -12.93
N ALA A 217 11.08 14.64 -13.01
CA ALA A 217 11.82 15.06 -11.82
C ALA A 217 11.00 15.92 -10.84
N PRO A 218 10.17 16.88 -11.29
CA PRO A 218 9.27 17.63 -10.43
C PRO A 218 8.33 16.78 -9.59
N ALA A 219 7.64 15.81 -10.19
CA ALA A 219 6.72 14.93 -9.47
C ALA A 219 7.47 14.05 -8.47
N LYS A 220 8.64 13.50 -8.88
CA LYS A 220 9.49 12.73 -7.98
C LYS A 220 9.96 13.56 -6.78
N THR A 221 10.45 14.77 -7.03
CA THR A 221 10.90 15.67 -5.96
C THR A 221 9.77 15.93 -4.95
N LYS A 222 8.56 16.20 -5.45
CA LYS A 222 7.39 16.43 -4.61
C LYS A 222 6.96 15.19 -3.84
N TYR A 223 7.04 14.03 -4.45
CA TYR A 223 6.79 12.77 -3.77
C TYR A 223 7.79 12.56 -2.63
N ASP A 224 9.09 12.76 -2.88
CA ASP A 224 10.14 12.59 -1.89
C ASP A 224 9.99 13.60 -0.73
N GLU A 225 9.60 14.86 -1.03
CA GLU A 225 9.25 15.87 -0.02
C GLU A 225 8.06 15.43 0.85
N ALA A 226 6.99 14.93 0.21
CA ALA A 226 5.80 14.45 0.91
C ALA A 226 6.12 13.25 1.79
N LYS A 227 6.89 12.30 1.26
CA LYS A 227 7.34 11.11 1.99
C LYS A 227 8.17 11.50 3.21
N LYS A 228 9.13 12.40 3.05
CA LYS A 228 9.93 12.89 4.18
C LYS A 228 9.05 13.49 5.27
N LYS A 229 8.06 14.32 4.89
CA LYS A 229 7.11 14.92 5.84
C LYS A 229 6.21 13.89 6.51
N TYR A 230 5.77 12.88 5.79
CA TYR A 230 5.00 11.76 6.32
C TYR A 230 5.79 10.99 7.39
N ASP A 231 7.06 10.67 7.08
CA ASP A 231 7.95 9.94 7.99
C ASP A 231 8.27 10.79 9.24
N GLU A 232 8.51 12.10 9.08
CA GLU A 232 8.69 13.05 10.19
C GLU A 232 7.46 13.10 11.12
N ASP A 233 6.26 13.16 10.54
CA ASP A 233 4.99 13.22 11.27
C ASP A 233 4.66 11.89 11.95
N ALA A 234 4.95 10.75 11.31
CA ALA A 234 4.82 9.43 11.90
C ALA A 234 5.77 9.28 13.11
N THR A 235 7.02 9.72 12.96
CA THR A 235 8.00 9.74 14.05
C THR A 235 7.56 10.64 15.21
N ALA A 236 6.99 11.81 14.89
CA ALA A 236 6.47 12.73 15.91
C ALA A 236 5.28 12.12 16.67
N ARG A 237 4.36 11.47 15.96
CA ARG A 237 3.21 10.77 16.57
C ARG A 237 3.65 9.60 17.45
N GLU A 238 4.62 8.82 17.02
CA GLU A 238 5.17 7.72 17.82
C GLU A 238 5.87 8.24 19.07
N ARG A 239 6.65 9.32 18.93
CA ARG A 239 7.28 10.01 20.08
C ARG A 239 6.23 10.52 21.07
N GLU A 240 5.14 11.14 20.56
CA GLU A 240 4.04 11.60 21.40
C GLU A 240 3.36 10.46 22.14
N LYS A 241 3.06 9.37 21.43
CA LYS A 241 2.46 8.18 22.01
C LYS A 241 3.31 7.58 23.12
N ASN A 242 4.61 7.44 22.88
CA ASN A 242 5.54 6.92 23.88
C ASN A 242 5.65 7.85 25.09
N TYR A 243 5.68 9.17 24.86
CA TYR A 243 5.65 10.15 25.94
C TYR A 243 4.39 10.01 26.81
N LEU A 244 3.21 9.95 26.18
CA LEU A 244 1.94 9.81 26.90
C LEU A 244 1.84 8.49 27.67
N ALA A 245 2.35 7.39 27.11
CA ALA A 245 2.43 6.11 27.81
C ALA A 245 3.28 6.19 29.09
N PHE A 246 4.46 6.79 29.00
CA PHE A 246 5.29 7.01 30.19
C PHE A 246 4.62 7.91 31.22
N ILE A 247 3.89 8.95 30.80
CA ILE A 247 3.12 9.82 31.71
C ILE A 247 2.02 9.02 32.43
N ASP A 248 1.24 8.23 31.69
CA ASP A 248 0.16 7.43 32.26
C ASP A 248 0.69 6.42 33.30
N ASP A 249 1.75 5.69 32.95
CA ASP A 249 2.41 4.76 33.84
C ASP A 249 2.98 5.46 35.09
N ALA A 250 3.60 6.63 34.89
CA ALA A 250 4.15 7.43 36.00
C ALA A 250 3.05 7.93 36.94
N ASP A 251 1.95 8.46 36.39
CA ASP A 251 0.84 8.98 37.17
C ASP A 251 0.12 7.87 37.95
N ASN A 252 0.00 6.69 37.34
CA ASN A 252 -0.56 5.51 37.99
C ASN A 252 0.33 5.03 39.13
N ALA A 253 1.65 4.95 38.92
CA ALA A 253 2.62 4.61 39.95
C ALA A 253 2.63 5.65 41.08
N PHE A 254 2.53 6.94 40.74
CA PHE A 254 2.45 8.04 41.71
C PHE A 254 1.20 7.92 42.60
N LYS A 255 0.01 7.67 42.01
CA LYS A 255 -1.24 7.44 42.75
C LYS A 255 -1.15 6.21 43.67
N ALA A 256 -0.45 5.17 43.19
CA ALA A 256 -0.20 3.94 43.97
C ALA A 256 0.88 4.11 45.04
N LYS A 257 1.52 5.29 45.14
CA LYS A 257 2.66 5.59 46.02
C LYS A 257 3.91 4.75 45.71
N ASN A 258 4.01 4.22 44.49
CA ASN A 258 5.22 3.53 44.02
C ASN A 258 6.25 4.57 43.52
N TRP A 259 6.83 5.30 44.45
CA TRP A 259 7.62 6.51 44.17
C TRP A 259 8.80 6.25 43.21
N GLN A 260 9.49 5.13 43.41
CA GLN A 260 10.64 4.76 42.58
C GLN A 260 10.24 4.50 41.12
N GLU A 261 9.14 3.80 40.92
CA GLU A 261 8.59 3.50 39.61
C GLU A 261 8.07 4.79 38.94
N ALA A 262 7.35 5.64 39.69
CA ALA A 262 6.88 6.92 39.19
C ALA A 262 8.04 7.80 38.72
N ILE A 263 9.13 7.92 39.50
CA ILE A 263 10.34 8.66 39.15
C ILE A 263 10.95 8.10 37.86
N GLY A 264 11.09 6.76 37.73
CA GLY A 264 11.61 6.09 36.55
C GLY A 264 10.82 6.38 35.31
N ASN A 265 9.48 6.32 35.40
CA ASN A 265 8.60 6.60 34.28
C ASN A 265 8.56 8.10 33.90
N TYR A 266 8.60 9.04 34.87
CA TYR A 266 8.77 10.46 34.53
C TYR A 266 10.14 10.74 33.89
N ASP A 267 11.19 10.01 34.26
CA ASP A 267 12.48 10.08 33.57
C ASP A 267 12.39 9.52 32.15
N GLY A 268 11.64 8.44 31.96
CA GLY A 268 11.32 7.91 30.65
C GLY A 268 10.61 8.94 29.76
N ALA A 269 9.58 9.60 30.31
CA ALA A 269 8.87 10.68 29.60
C ALA A 269 9.82 11.84 29.22
N LEU A 270 10.67 12.27 30.13
CA LEU A 270 11.67 13.32 29.88
C LEU A 270 12.78 12.88 28.91
N GLY A 271 13.07 11.57 28.83
CA GLY A 271 13.94 11.00 27.81
C GLY A 271 13.34 11.09 26.41
N VAL A 272 12.02 10.92 26.31
CA VAL A 272 11.29 11.07 25.04
C VAL A 272 11.12 12.53 24.65
N LYS A 273 10.74 13.40 25.61
CA LYS A 273 10.56 14.85 25.43
C LYS A 273 11.30 15.62 26.52
N PRO A 274 12.55 15.99 26.28
CA PRO A 274 13.34 16.77 27.25
C PRO A 274 12.72 18.15 27.50
N GLY A 275 12.75 18.57 28.76
CA GLY A 275 12.33 19.92 29.15
C GLY A 275 10.82 20.11 29.37
N GLU A 276 10.01 19.08 29.24
CA GLU A 276 8.60 19.15 29.58
C GLU A 276 8.38 19.43 31.06
N LYS A 277 7.54 20.43 31.32
CA LYS A 277 7.33 20.95 32.70
C LYS A 277 6.61 19.93 33.58
N TYR A 278 5.55 19.29 33.06
CA TYR A 278 4.74 18.38 33.85
C TYR A 278 5.51 17.21 34.45
N PRO A 279 6.22 16.37 33.69
CA PRO A 279 6.98 15.26 34.26
C PRO A 279 8.16 15.75 35.14
N THR A 280 8.73 16.92 34.86
CA THR A 280 9.76 17.51 35.69
C THR A 280 9.24 17.83 37.09
N ASP A 281 8.08 18.49 37.17
CA ASP A 281 7.48 18.88 38.45
C ASP A 281 6.96 17.63 39.21
N GLN A 282 6.31 16.70 38.54
CA GLN A 282 5.79 15.48 39.15
C GLN A 282 6.93 14.57 39.67
N LYS A 283 8.00 14.40 38.92
CA LYS A 283 9.19 13.68 39.36
C LYS A 283 9.76 14.27 40.64
N ARG A 284 9.85 15.62 40.72
CA ARG A 284 10.33 16.31 41.90
C ARG A 284 9.43 16.03 43.12
N LEU A 285 8.10 16.03 42.93
CA LEU A 285 7.13 15.68 43.94
C LEU A 285 7.27 14.22 44.40
N ALA A 286 7.34 13.30 43.47
CA ALA A 286 7.52 11.87 43.76
C ALA A 286 8.80 11.62 44.58
N LYS A 287 9.89 12.30 44.19
CA LYS A 287 11.16 12.22 44.92
C LYS A 287 11.03 12.78 46.34
N ALA A 288 10.35 13.90 46.52
CA ALA A 288 10.14 14.49 47.84
C ALA A 288 9.29 13.58 48.74
N GLU A 289 8.29 12.88 48.21
CA GLU A 289 7.51 11.89 48.99
C GLU A 289 8.34 10.64 49.32
N TRP A 290 9.10 10.14 48.34
CA TRP A 290 10.00 9.01 48.58
C TRP A 290 11.05 9.27 49.64
N ASP A 291 11.63 10.49 49.66
CA ASP A 291 12.65 10.87 50.67
C ASP A 291 12.06 11.01 52.08
N LYS A 292 10.74 11.20 52.24
CA LYS A 292 10.04 11.19 53.54
C LYS A 292 9.78 9.77 54.10
N GLU A 293 9.73 8.77 53.20
CA GLU A 293 9.45 7.37 53.56
C GLU A 293 10.73 6.57 53.91
N LYS A 294 11.92 7.18 53.68
CA LYS A 294 13.24 6.63 54.05
C LYS A 294 13.64 7.08 55.46
#